data_0be87474aaf9edd0f6f6d90c62b3ffae
#
_entry.id   0be87474aaf9edd0f6f6d90c62b3ffae
#
_cell.length_a   1.000
_cell.length_b   1.000
_cell.length_c   1.000
_cell.angle_alpha   90.00
_cell.angle_beta   90.00
_cell.angle_gamma   90.00
#
_symmetry.space_group_name_H-M   'P 1'
#
loop_
_entity.id
_entity.type
_entity.pdbx_description
1 polymer ?
#
loop_
_entity_poly.entity_id
_entity_poly.type
_entity_poly.pdbx_seq_one_letter_code
_entity_poly.pdbx_strand_id
1 'polypeptide(L)'
;MSQEKIDILERSLKREKAARKSAEKILEDKSRDLHFLSDELKATNSKLENLLHEKSSQLKGVFENIIDAFVVIDLWGNVIKFNDAATLLFGYNIDIEALNILSLIYVEDMEYAKTSFTDLQIKGFFKNYKARVYTKSNGVKWVHINASIIYDKDKNPIAAQGIVRDITKERTSKEKLIESENRLSTLVLNLNSGIILEDENRKIVLSNTKFCELLDRDMHPDDLFGLDITLLSEQNKNLVKNPELFVEGLREIVEKKVAVFGAQIEMIDGKVIGINYTPIILDGKSKGFLWTFTDITLEKKYNLSLEAQKLKFSSIIANMNLGLVEVNNDDEILLINQSFLDMSGYSEEELLGEKANRILFKEKGDNIILQQNKQRLTGDSNSYELKVKNKNNEFKHWLVSAAPSYNLLGDIVGSIGIHLDITAL
;
A
#
# COMPACT_ATOMS: atom_id res chain seq x y z
N MET A 1 -18.67 80.08 102.69
CA MET A 1 -18.86 78.68 102.28
C MET A 1 -18.27 77.82 103.39
N SER A 2 -18.99 76.78 103.88
CA SER A 2 -18.47 75.90 104.93
C SER A 2 -17.29 75.06 104.43
N GLN A 3 -16.23 74.87 105.22
CA GLN A 3 -15.00 74.10 104.91
C GLN A 3 -15.34 72.67 104.43
N GLU A 4 -16.40 72.14 104.90
CA GLU A 4 -16.96 70.86 104.54
C GLU A 4 -17.40 70.71 103.09
N LYS A 5 -17.93 71.79 102.48
CA LYS A 5 -18.32 71.85 101.08
C LYS A 5 -17.09 71.89 100.13
N ILE A 6 -16.02 72.53 100.59
CA ILE A 6 -14.77 72.65 99.83
C ILE A 6 -14.10 71.26 99.83
N ASP A 7 -14.06 70.54 100.97
CA ASP A 7 -13.49 69.19 101.08
C ASP A 7 -14.26 68.16 100.20
N ILE A 8 -15.58 68.26 100.15
CA ILE A 8 -16.41 67.41 99.33
C ILE A 8 -16.15 67.67 97.83
N LEU A 9 -16.05 68.90 97.43
CA LEU A 9 -15.75 69.31 96.05
C LEU A 9 -14.33 68.90 95.61
N GLU A 10 -13.34 69.01 96.52
CA GLU A 10 -11.98 68.53 96.28
C GLU A 10 -11.91 67.01 96.13
N ARG A 11 -12.61 66.31 96.93
CA ARG A 11 -12.71 64.81 96.84
C ARG A 11 -13.44 64.41 95.51
N SER A 12 -14.52 65.10 95.19
CA SER A 12 -15.25 64.87 93.93
C SER A 12 -14.38 65.18 92.69
N LEU A 13 -13.68 66.32 92.76
CA LEU A 13 -12.73 66.69 91.66
C LEU A 13 -11.57 65.72 91.54
N LYS A 14 -11.05 65.23 92.70
CA LYS A 14 -9.99 64.21 92.70
C LYS A 14 -10.46 62.87 92.08
N ARG A 15 -11.69 62.46 92.43
CA ARG A 15 -12.33 61.25 91.80
C ARG A 15 -12.58 61.43 90.35
N GLU A 16 -13.07 62.59 89.93
CA GLU A 16 -13.32 62.87 88.47
C GLU A 16 -12.04 62.90 87.71
N LYS A 17 -10.96 63.54 88.24
CA LYS A 17 -9.63 63.52 87.60
C LYS A 17 -9.06 62.11 87.46
N ALA A 18 -9.24 61.30 88.47
CA ALA A 18 -8.77 59.87 88.47
C ALA A 18 -9.59 59.05 87.51
N ALA A 19 -10.92 59.23 87.46
CA ALA A 19 -11.78 58.54 86.51
C ALA A 19 -11.47 58.98 85.07
N ARG A 20 -11.24 60.27 84.80
CA ARG A 20 -10.83 60.77 83.49
C ARG A 20 -9.49 60.20 83.06
N LYS A 21 -8.47 60.17 83.91
CA LYS A 21 -7.15 59.59 83.66
C LYS A 21 -7.24 58.08 83.31
N SER A 22 -8.12 57.37 84.05
CA SER A 22 -8.39 55.96 83.82
C SER A 22 -9.08 55.73 82.43
N ALA A 23 -10.09 56.59 82.12
CA ALA A 23 -10.78 56.52 80.84
C ALA A 23 -9.85 56.88 79.68
N GLU A 24 -8.99 57.91 79.82
CA GLU A 24 -7.97 58.26 78.85
C GLU A 24 -7.00 57.08 78.59
N LYS A 25 -6.53 56.42 79.62
CA LYS A 25 -5.67 55.26 79.50
C LYS A 25 -6.36 54.06 78.82
N ILE A 26 -7.63 53.80 79.15
CA ILE A 26 -8.43 52.74 78.46
C ILE A 26 -8.62 53.09 77.00
N LEU A 27 -8.84 54.39 76.71
CA LEU A 27 -9.00 54.82 75.32
C LEU A 27 -7.71 54.68 74.50
N GLU A 28 -6.55 55.02 75.09
CA GLU A 28 -5.24 54.81 74.46
C GLU A 28 -4.95 53.33 74.25
N ASP A 29 -5.21 52.51 75.26
CA ASP A 29 -5.00 51.05 75.13
C ASP A 29 -5.94 50.45 74.03
N LYS A 30 -7.22 50.84 74.05
CA LYS A 30 -8.17 50.44 72.95
C LYS A 30 -7.82 50.95 71.58
N SER A 31 -7.34 52.21 71.51
CA SER A 31 -6.87 52.79 70.25
C SER A 31 -5.66 52.01 69.69
N ARG A 32 -4.72 51.63 70.62
CA ARG A 32 -3.55 50.82 70.24
C ARG A 32 -3.96 49.40 69.82
N ASP A 33 -4.88 48.74 70.49
CA ASP A 33 -5.43 47.46 70.12
C ASP A 33 -6.12 47.49 68.78
N LEU A 34 -6.92 48.55 68.48
CA LEU A 34 -7.60 48.75 67.20
C LEU A 34 -6.60 48.96 66.11
N HIS A 35 -5.55 49.77 66.31
CA HIS A 35 -4.50 49.94 65.28
C HIS A 35 -3.80 48.61 64.96
N PHE A 36 -3.39 47.87 65.99
CA PHE A 36 -2.78 46.55 65.87
C PHE A 36 -3.68 45.59 65.11
N LEU A 37 -4.96 45.49 65.49
CA LEU A 37 -5.93 44.62 64.79
C LEU A 37 -6.19 45.03 63.33
N SER A 38 -6.22 46.36 63.05
CA SER A 38 -6.36 46.92 61.72
C SER A 38 -5.16 46.55 60.83
N ASP A 39 -3.94 46.64 61.38
CA ASP A 39 -2.73 46.30 60.65
C ASP A 39 -2.62 44.79 60.41
N GLU A 40 -3.00 43.96 61.39
CA GLU A 40 -3.07 42.50 61.23
C GLU A 40 -4.12 42.12 60.20
N LEU A 41 -5.30 42.75 60.20
CA LEU A 41 -6.34 42.49 59.19
C LEU A 41 -5.87 42.91 57.80
N LYS A 42 -5.20 44.04 57.61
CA LYS A 42 -4.63 44.47 56.34
C LYS A 42 -3.57 43.50 55.84
N ALA A 43 -2.66 43.06 56.70
CA ALA A 43 -1.64 42.08 56.38
C ALA A 43 -2.24 40.72 55.96
N THR A 44 -3.28 40.26 56.67
CA THR A 44 -3.99 39.01 56.33
C THR A 44 -4.76 39.12 55.02
N ASN A 45 -5.45 40.24 54.78
CA ASN A 45 -6.14 40.47 53.49
C ASN A 45 -5.16 40.52 52.31
N SER A 46 -4.03 41.21 52.43
CA SER A 46 -3.00 41.25 51.41
C SER A 46 -2.41 39.86 51.12
N LYS A 47 -2.16 39.05 52.18
CA LYS A 47 -1.71 37.68 52.05
C LYS A 47 -2.76 36.81 51.34
N LEU A 48 -4.04 36.96 51.65
CA LEU A 48 -5.15 36.25 51.01
C LEU A 48 -5.29 36.62 49.55
N GLU A 49 -5.22 37.91 49.22
CA GLU A 49 -5.26 38.40 47.82
C GLU A 49 -4.10 37.83 46.98
N ASN A 50 -2.88 37.85 47.55
CA ASN A 50 -1.72 37.28 46.86
C ASN A 50 -1.90 35.77 46.64
N LEU A 51 -2.39 35.01 47.64
CA LEU A 51 -2.65 33.59 47.50
C LEU A 51 -3.72 33.28 46.47
N LEU A 52 -4.81 34.07 46.44
CA LEU A 52 -5.87 33.96 45.43
C LEU A 52 -5.32 34.23 44.04
N HIS A 53 -4.49 35.28 43.89
CA HIS A 53 -3.86 35.59 42.60
C HIS A 53 -2.91 34.47 42.13
N GLU A 54 -2.08 33.94 43.04
CA GLU A 54 -1.19 32.83 42.73
C GLU A 54 -1.96 31.58 42.29
N LYS A 55 -3.00 31.20 43.07
CA LYS A 55 -3.85 30.04 42.73
C LYS A 55 -4.61 30.23 41.44
N SER A 56 -5.15 31.41 41.18
CA SER A 56 -5.82 31.73 39.92
C SER A 56 -4.87 31.65 38.71
N SER A 57 -3.65 32.18 38.90
CA SER A 57 -2.62 32.11 37.84
C SER A 57 -2.15 30.67 37.55
N GLN A 58 -1.97 29.84 38.61
CA GLN A 58 -1.66 28.44 38.46
C GLN A 58 -2.75 27.67 37.73
N LEU A 59 -4.02 27.86 38.11
CA LEU A 59 -5.17 27.22 37.43
C LEU A 59 -5.30 27.68 35.97
N LYS A 60 -5.10 28.95 35.73
CA LYS A 60 -5.11 29.49 34.34
C LYS A 60 -3.98 28.86 33.52
N GLY A 61 -2.78 28.78 34.07
CA GLY A 61 -1.65 28.17 33.38
C GLY A 61 -1.88 26.68 33.06
N VAL A 62 -2.47 25.91 33.99
CA VAL A 62 -2.84 24.52 33.73
C VAL A 62 -3.89 24.44 32.63
N PHE A 63 -4.92 25.27 32.66
CA PHE A 63 -6.01 25.29 31.72
C PHE A 63 -5.51 25.59 30.27
N GLU A 64 -4.67 26.61 30.11
CA GLU A 64 -4.16 27.03 28.81
C GLU A 64 -3.11 26.06 28.23
N ASN A 65 -2.31 25.39 29.08
CA ASN A 65 -1.24 24.52 28.66
C ASN A 65 -1.66 23.04 28.47
N ILE A 66 -2.94 22.68 28.68
CA ILE A 66 -3.45 21.35 28.35
C ILE A 66 -3.39 21.18 26.83
N ILE A 67 -2.71 20.09 26.40
CA ILE A 67 -2.52 19.77 24.96
C ILE A 67 -3.87 19.45 24.27
N ASP A 68 -4.76 18.77 24.98
CA ASP A 68 -6.10 18.46 24.46
C ASP A 68 -7.02 19.69 24.59
N ALA A 69 -7.98 19.80 23.69
CA ALA A 69 -8.99 20.85 23.77
C ALA A 69 -9.81 20.71 25.07
N PHE A 70 -9.87 21.78 25.87
CA PHE A 70 -10.65 21.82 27.07
C PHE A 70 -11.81 22.81 26.92
N VAL A 71 -13.02 22.34 27.17
CA VAL A 71 -14.26 23.06 26.94
C VAL A 71 -15.07 23.12 28.22
N VAL A 72 -15.56 24.30 28.58
CA VAL A 72 -16.54 24.49 29.65
C VAL A 72 -17.82 25.04 29.01
N ILE A 73 -18.96 24.40 29.33
CA ILE A 73 -20.27 24.77 28.80
C ILE A 73 -21.26 24.99 29.96
N ASP A 74 -22.32 25.76 29.71
CA ASP A 74 -23.45 25.80 30.61
C ASP A 74 -24.30 24.53 30.50
N LEU A 75 -25.36 24.41 31.29
CA LEU A 75 -26.24 23.25 31.29
C LEU A 75 -27.10 23.11 30.01
N TRP A 76 -27.13 24.13 29.15
CA TRP A 76 -27.83 24.19 27.86
C TRP A 76 -26.89 23.93 26.66
N GLY A 77 -25.58 23.77 26.94
CA GLY A 77 -24.57 23.50 25.92
C GLY A 77 -23.92 24.74 25.33
N ASN A 78 -24.19 25.94 25.85
CA ASN A 78 -23.50 27.13 25.40
C ASN A 78 -22.08 27.15 25.96
N VAL A 79 -21.12 27.48 25.12
CA VAL A 79 -19.70 27.49 25.51
C VAL A 79 -19.42 28.71 26.39
N ILE A 80 -18.91 28.44 27.60
CA ILE A 80 -18.48 29.46 28.55
C ILE A 80 -16.99 29.73 28.40
N LYS A 81 -16.17 28.67 28.14
CA LYS A 81 -14.72 28.80 28.09
C LYS A 81 -14.07 27.75 27.18
N PHE A 82 -13.10 28.18 26.39
CA PHE A 82 -12.16 27.37 25.65
C PHE A 82 -10.74 27.63 26.13
N ASN A 83 -9.89 26.60 26.12
CA ASN A 83 -8.45 26.80 26.13
C ASN A 83 -7.92 27.01 24.71
N ASP A 84 -6.63 27.34 24.56
CA ASP A 84 -5.99 27.58 23.27
C ASP A 84 -6.14 26.38 22.32
N ALA A 85 -6.00 25.15 22.83
CA ALA A 85 -6.16 23.93 22.05
C ALA A 85 -7.60 23.76 21.52
N ALA A 86 -8.63 24.16 22.28
CA ALA A 86 -10.01 24.11 21.81
C ALA A 86 -10.28 25.15 20.72
N THR A 87 -9.73 26.37 20.87
CA THR A 87 -9.78 27.41 19.85
C THR A 87 -9.13 26.94 18.55
N LEU A 88 -7.97 26.29 18.62
CA LEU A 88 -7.28 25.72 17.44
C LEU A 88 -8.05 24.56 16.83
N LEU A 89 -8.64 23.69 17.66
CA LEU A 89 -9.38 22.50 17.19
C LEU A 89 -10.64 22.88 16.43
N PHE A 90 -11.46 23.77 17.02
CA PHE A 90 -12.77 24.12 16.48
C PHE A 90 -12.72 25.33 15.54
N GLY A 91 -11.72 26.23 15.69
CA GLY A 91 -11.56 27.44 14.90
C GLY A 91 -12.44 28.60 15.33
N TYR A 92 -13.13 28.52 16.48
CA TYR A 92 -13.99 29.59 17.02
C TYR A 92 -13.27 30.37 18.12
N ASN A 93 -13.49 31.68 18.13
CA ASN A 93 -13.09 32.54 19.24
C ASN A 93 -14.34 32.91 20.07
N ILE A 94 -14.49 32.27 21.23
CA ILE A 94 -15.67 32.43 22.08
C ILE A 94 -15.76 33.77 22.78
N ASP A 95 -14.69 34.58 22.83
CA ASP A 95 -14.71 35.93 23.36
C ASP A 95 -15.47 36.89 22.44
N ILE A 96 -15.63 36.53 21.17
CA ILE A 96 -16.25 37.36 20.13
C ILE A 96 -17.56 36.73 19.64
N GLU A 97 -17.68 35.39 19.67
CA GLU A 97 -18.78 34.62 19.03
C GLU A 97 -19.44 33.71 20.08
N ALA A 98 -20.77 33.85 20.21
CA ALA A 98 -21.53 32.87 21.00
C ALA A 98 -21.61 31.54 20.25
N LEU A 99 -21.28 30.43 20.93
CA LEU A 99 -21.27 29.10 20.35
C LEU A 99 -22.01 28.12 21.27
N ASN A 100 -22.90 27.33 20.68
CA ASN A 100 -23.47 26.16 21.34
C ASN A 100 -22.78 24.90 20.84
N ILE A 101 -22.24 24.07 21.74
CA ILE A 101 -21.44 22.90 21.39
C ILE A 101 -22.23 21.87 20.57
N LEU A 102 -23.56 21.82 20.75
CA LEU A 102 -24.44 20.89 19.99
C LEU A 102 -24.50 21.24 18.51
N SER A 103 -24.30 22.52 18.15
CA SER A 103 -24.27 22.94 16.75
C SER A 103 -23.04 22.41 15.99
N LEU A 104 -22.01 21.98 16.69
CA LEU A 104 -20.79 21.42 16.11
C LEU A 104 -20.89 19.92 15.86
N ILE A 105 -21.92 19.25 16.39
CA ILE A 105 -22.07 17.80 16.22
C ILE A 105 -22.47 17.49 14.77
N TYR A 106 -21.80 16.50 14.19
CA TYR A 106 -22.14 16.01 12.86
C TYR A 106 -23.57 15.43 12.83
N VAL A 107 -24.33 15.71 11.77
CA VAL A 107 -25.77 15.42 11.70
C VAL A 107 -26.12 13.99 12.05
N GLU A 108 -25.38 13.02 11.53
CA GLU A 108 -25.63 11.58 11.77
C GLU A 108 -25.30 11.15 13.21
N ASP A 109 -24.44 11.89 13.93
CA ASP A 109 -24.04 11.58 15.30
C ASP A 109 -24.93 12.28 16.34
N MET A 110 -25.92 13.08 15.90
CA MET A 110 -26.76 13.93 16.78
C MET A 110 -27.59 13.11 17.78
N GLU A 111 -28.15 11.98 17.41
CA GLU A 111 -28.90 11.13 18.32
C GLU A 111 -28.02 10.56 19.43
N TYR A 112 -26.83 10.10 19.07
CA TYR A 112 -25.84 9.60 20.01
C TYR A 112 -25.36 10.72 20.95
N ALA A 113 -25.17 11.94 20.43
CA ALA A 113 -24.85 13.11 21.23
C ALA A 113 -25.92 13.45 22.28
N LYS A 114 -27.20 13.45 21.88
CA LYS A 114 -28.33 13.69 22.80
C LYS A 114 -28.37 12.66 23.93
N THR A 115 -28.19 11.39 23.61
CA THR A 115 -28.14 10.30 24.61
C THR A 115 -26.99 10.52 25.61
N SER A 116 -25.79 10.86 25.09
CA SER A 116 -24.63 11.12 25.93
C SER A 116 -24.79 12.36 26.80
N PHE A 117 -25.48 13.39 26.30
CA PHE A 117 -25.79 14.60 27.06
C PHE A 117 -26.79 14.30 28.18
N THR A 118 -27.76 13.45 27.93
CA THR A 118 -28.70 12.94 28.94
C THR A 118 -27.96 12.12 30.00
N ASP A 119 -27.03 11.27 29.62
CA ASP A 119 -26.18 10.53 30.54
C ASP A 119 -25.33 11.47 31.41
N LEU A 120 -24.79 12.55 30.83
CA LEU A 120 -24.07 13.58 31.60
C LEU A 120 -24.95 14.20 32.67
N GLN A 121 -26.20 14.54 32.37
CA GLN A 121 -27.14 15.11 33.32
C GLN A 121 -27.53 14.15 34.43
N ILE A 122 -27.75 12.86 34.10
CA ILE A 122 -28.22 11.85 35.05
C ILE A 122 -27.06 11.30 35.89
N LYS A 123 -25.94 10.94 35.26
CA LYS A 123 -24.79 10.26 35.88
C LYS A 123 -23.73 11.23 36.39
N GLY A 124 -23.77 12.49 35.95
CA GLY A 124 -22.75 13.51 36.25
C GLY A 124 -21.49 13.44 35.39
N PHE A 125 -21.35 12.42 34.54
CA PHE A 125 -20.22 12.29 33.62
C PHE A 125 -20.54 11.35 32.48
N PHE A 126 -19.77 11.46 31.37
CA PHE A 126 -19.60 10.39 30.37
C PHE A 126 -18.12 10.24 29.98
N LYS A 127 -17.76 9.06 29.50
CA LYS A 127 -16.40 8.71 29.06
C LYS A 127 -16.43 7.99 27.72
N ASN A 128 -15.33 8.09 27.00
CA ASN A 128 -15.12 7.38 25.72
C ASN A 128 -16.15 7.71 24.62
N TYR A 129 -16.71 8.91 24.67
CA TYR A 129 -17.60 9.37 23.61
C TYR A 129 -16.77 9.72 22.36
N LYS A 130 -17.08 9.09 21.22
CA LYS A 130 -16.42 9.35 19.95
C LYS A 130 -17.45 9.82 18.94
N ALA A 131 -17.24 11.00 18.36
CA ALA A 131 -18.15 11.58 17.39
C ALA A 131 -17.40 12.41 16.34
N ARG A 132 -18.09 12.71 15.27
CA ARG A 132 -17.65 13.69 14.29
C ARG A 132 -18.15 15.07 14.71
N VAL A 133 -17.31 16.07 14.53
CA VAL A 133 -17.66 17.46 14.79
C VAL A 133 -17.28 18.35 13.61
N TYR A 134 -18.09 19.37 13.39
CA TYR A 134 -17.78 20.43 12.45
C TYR A 134 -16.80 21.43 13.07
N THR A 135 -15.93 21.96 12.24
CA THR A 135 -15.07 23.11 12.56
C THR A 135 -15.59 24.35 11.84
N LYS A 136 -15.17 25.54 12.26
CA LYS A 136 -15.55 26.81 11.64
C LYS A 136 -15.24 26.87 10.12
N SER A 137 -14.20 26.16 9.68
CA SER A 137 -13.82 26.06 8.27
C SER A 137 -14.63 25.02 7.49
N ASN A 138 -15.75 24.53 8.02
CA ASN A 138 -16.58 23.45 7.49
C ASN A 138 -15.85 22.08 7.32
N GLY A 139 -14.72 21.92 7.98
CA GLY A 139 -14.05 20.63 8.08
C GLY A 139 -14.75 19.73 9.08
N VAL A 140 -14.65 18.41 8.86
CA VAL A 140 -15.14 17.39 9.80
C VAL A 140 -13.94 16.76 10.48
N LYS A 141 -13.99 16.70 11.82
CA LYS A 141 -12.97 16.05 12.63
C LYS A 141 -13.57 14.95 13.49
N TRP A 142 -12.84 13.87 13.67
CA TRP A 142 -13.17 12.87 14.66
C TRP A 142 -12.61 13.26 16.00
N VAL A 143 -13.47 13.29 17.02
CA VAL A 143 -13.07 13.64 18.39
C VAL A 143 -13.42 12.53 19.37
N HIS A 144 -12.59 12.45 20.42
CA HIS A 144 -12.83 11.61 21.59
C HIS A 144 -13.05 12.53 22.78
N ILE A 145 -14.19 12.42 23.44
CA ILE A 145 -14.65 13.34 24.48
C ILE A 145 -14.87 12.60 25.77
N ASN A 146 -14.35 13.16 26.86
CA ASN A 146 -14.71 12.83 28.23
C ASN A 146 -15.25 14.09 28.90
N ALA A 147 -16.41 14.02 29.54
CA ALA A 147 -17.04 15.16 30.16
C ALA A 147 -17.57 14.86 31.56
N SER A 148 -17.66 15.87 32.41
CA SER A 148 -18.23 15.81 33.74
C SER A 148 -18.93 17.11 34.11
N ILE A 149 -19.92 16.99 35.02
CA ILE A 149 -20.64 18.16 35.59
C ILE A 149 -19.74 18.85 36.61
N ILE A 150 -19.82 20.16 36.64
CA ILE A 150 -19.27 21.02 37.67
C ILE A 150 -20.40 21.36 38.65
N TYR A 151 -20.17 21.16 39.94
CA TYR A 151 -21.15 21.43 40.97
C TYR A 151 -20.71 22.63 41.83
N ASP A 152 -21.69 23.36 42.37
CA ASP A 152 -21.45 24.36 43.42
C ASP A 152 -21.19 23.74 44.79
N LYS A 153 -21.04 24.59 45.84
CA LYS A 153 -20.84 24.14 47.21
C LYS A 153 -22.02 23.37 47.80
N ASP A 154 -23.21 23.62 47.25
CA ASP A 154 -24.49 23.02 47.69
C ASP A 154 -24.85 21.79 46.83
N LYS A 155 -23.92 21.31 46.00
CA LYS A 155 -24.05 20.20 45.08
C LYS A 155 -25.09 20.42 43.97
N ASN A 156 -25.42 21.66 43.62
CA ASN A 156 -26.22 21.94 42.45
C ASN A 156 -25.33 21.97 41.20
N PRO A 157 -25.76 21.37 40.08
CA PRO A 157 -25.01 21.46 38.82
C PRO A 157 -25.02 22.89 38.29
N ILE A 158 -23.84 23.43 37.97
CA ILE A 158 -23.71 24.83 37.51
C ILE A 158 -23.14 24.91 36.09
N ALA A 159 -22.36 23.93 35.64
CA ALA A 159 -21.74 23.86 34.35
C ALA A 159 -21.31 22.42 34.03
N ALA A 160 -20.83 22.18 32.80
CA ALA A 160 -20.13 20.96 32.44
C ALA A 160 -18.77 21.29 31.84
N GLN A 161 -17.82 20.40 32.01
CA GLN A 161 -16.50 20.49 31.44
C GLN A 161 -16.16 19.23 30.65
N GLY A 162 -15.39 19.37 29.59
CA GLY A 162 -14.98 18.24 28.77
C GLY A 162 -13.59 18.41 28.21
N ILE A 163 -12.89 17.28 28.09
CA ILE A 163 -11.64 17.16 27.34
C ILE A 163 -11.99 16.55 25.99
N VAL A 164 -11.58 17.21 24.93
CA VAL A 164 -11.85 16.84 23.53
C VAL A 164 -10.52 16.60 22.83
N ARG A 165 -10.24 15.36 22.47
CA ARG A 165 -9.03 14.97 21.76
C ARG A 165 -9.35 14.76 20.28
N ASP A 166 -8.60 15.40 19.39
CA ASP A 166 -8.65 15.12 17.94
C ASP A 166 -8.02 13.76 17.66
N ILE A 167 -8.81 12.81 17.19
CA ILE A 167 -8.39 11.46 16.81
C ILE A 167 -8.46 11.23 15.29
N THR A 168 -8.61 12.31 14.50
CA THR A 168 -8.80 12.22 13.04
C THR A 168 -7.61 11.55 12.37
N LYS A 169 -6.39 12.00 12.70
CA LYS A 169 -5.16 11.44 12.11
C LYS A 169 -4.95 9.97 12.50
N GLU A 170 -5.20 9.63 13.75
CA GLU A 170 -5.07 8.25 14.22
C GLU A 170 -6.06 7.33 13.49
N ARG A 171 -7.32 7.76 13.40
CA ARG A 171 -8.37 7.00 12.74
C ARG A 171 -8.14 6.84 11.24
N THR A 172 -7.81 7.92 10.55
CA THR A 172 -7.53 7.87 9.10
C THR A 172 -6.30 7.02 8.78
N SER A 173 -5.28 7.05 9.63
CA SER A 173 -4.10 6.18 9.47
C SER A 173 -4.45 4.71 9.65
N LYS A 174 -5.28 4.40 10.66
CA LYS A 174 -5.76 3.04 10.89
C LYS A 174 -6.66 2.53 9.76
N GLU A 175 -7.58 3.36 9.28
CA GLU A 175 -8.46 3.02 8.16
C GLU A 175 -7.65 2.77 6.87
N LYS A 176 -6.66 3.61 6.57
CA LYS A 176 -5.73 3.40 5.44
C LYS A 176 -4.92 2.12 5.56
N LEU A 177 -4.48 1.77 6.76
CA LEU A 177 -3.76 0.52 7.00
C LEU A 177 -4.66 -0.68 6.70
N ILE A 178 -5.88 -0.70 7.26
CA ILE A 178 -6.86 -1.76 7.03
C ILE A 178 -7.22 -1.87 5.54
N GLU A 179 -7.42 -0.73 4.87
CA GLU A 179 -7.70 -0.70 3.43
C GLU A 179 -6.53 -1.28 2.63
N SER A 180 -5.30 -0.91 2.97
CA SER A 180 -4.09 -1.43 2.33
C SER A 180 -3.93 -2.95 2.55
N GLU A 181 -4.16 -3.42 3.78
CA GLU A 181 -4.13 -4.85 4.11
C GLU A 181 -5.20 -5.62 3.33
N ASN A 182 -6.44 -5.13 3.28
CA ASN A 182 -7.51 -5.74 2.51
C ASN A 182 -7.20 -5.78 1.01
N ARG A 183 -6.64 -4.70 0.47
CA ARG A 183 -6.22 -4.62 -0.93
C ARG A 183 -5.13 -5.65 -1.25
N LEU A 184 -4.10 -5.75 -0.40
CA LEU A 184 -3.03 -6.73 -0.57
C LEU A 184 -3.57 -8.17 -0.47
N SER A 185 -4.43 -8.46 0.50
CA SER A 185 -5.09 -9.75 0.65
C SER A 185 -5.90 -10.12 -0.59
N THR A 186 -6.70 -9.18 -1.11
CA THR A 186 -7.47 -9.39 -2.33
C THR A 186 -6.59 -9.66 -3.54
N LEU A 187 -5.47 -8.95 -3.68
CA LEU A 187 -4.51 -9.20 -4.76
C LEU A 187 -3.92 -10.61 -4.66
N VAL A 188 -3.47 -11.02 -3.47
CA VAL A 188 -2.87 -12.35 -3.26
C VAL A 188 -3.89 -13.47 -3.55
N LEU A 189 -5.14 -13.30 -3.11
CA LEU A 189 -6.20 -14.30 -3.34
C LEU A 189 -6.57 -14.46 -4.83
N ASN A 190 -6.45 -13.40 -5.63
CA ASN A 190 -6.80 -13.42 -7.06
C ASN A 190 -5.61 -13.71 -7.99
N LEU A 191 -4.43 -13.98 -7.47
CA LEU A 191 -3.29 -14.41 -8.30
C LEU A 191 -3.54 -15.80 -8.87
N ASN A 192 -3.25 -15.99 -10.15
CA ASN A 192 -3.30 -17.30 -10.82
C ASN A 192 -2.14 -18.23 -10.44
N SER A 193 -1.33 -17.83 -9.49
CA SER A 193 -0.23 -18.64 -8.94
C SER A 193 -0.51 -18.98 -7.49
N GLY A 194 -0.17 -20.19 -7.08
CA GLY A 194 -0.13 -20.59 -5.67
C GLY A 194 0.95 -19.79 -4.95
N ILE A 195 0.62 -19.26 -3.79
CA ILE A 195 1.52 -18.43 -2.97
C ILE A 195 1.70 -19.10 -1.61
N ILE A 196 2.95 -19.18 -1.16
CA ILE A 196 3.32 -19.45 0.23
C ILE A 196 4.31 -18.37 0.67
N LEU A 197 4.02 -17.77 1.81
CA LEU A 197 4.92 -16.87 2.53
C LEU A 197 5.33 -17.54 3.83
N GLU A 198 6.62 -17.62 4.09
CA GLU A 198 7.18 -18.11 5.35
C GLU A 198 7.83 -16.97 6.13
N ASP A 199 7.85 -17.12 7.45
CA ASP A 199 8.61 -16.25 8.35
C ASP A 199 10.12 -16.62 8.34
N GLU A 200 10.90 -15.93 9.17
CA GLU A 200 12.33 -16.20 9.36
C GLU A 200 12.63 -17.59 9.96
N ASN A 201 11.64 -18.24 10.61
CA ASN A 201 11.72 -19.55 11.23
C ASN A 201 11.20 -20.66 10.30
N ARG A 202 10.92 -20.34 9.03
CA ARG A 202 10.42 -21.29 8.03
C ARG A 202 8.99 -21.77 8.29
N LYS A 203 8.19 -20.98 9.06
CA LYS A 203 6.79 -21.27 9.29
C LYS A 203 5.93 -20.51 8.28
N ILE A 204 4.97 -21.21 7.70
CA ILE A 204 4.02 -20.61 6.76
C ILE A 204 3.16 -19.60 7.51
N VAL A 205 3.20 -18.35 7.07
CA VAL A 205 2.39 -17.24 7.64
C VAL A 205 1.29 -16.79 6.69
N LEU A 206 1.36 -17.17 5.42
CA LEU A 206 0.32 -16.90 4.44
C LEU A 206 0.35 -17.95 3.33
N SER A 207 -0.83 -18.39 2.92
CA SER A 207 -1.06 -19.16 1.70
C SER A 207 -2.32 -18.64 1.01
N ASN A 208 -2.49 -18.92 -0.28
CA ASN A 208 -3.71 -18.61 -1.01
C ASN A 208 -4.43 -19.87 -1.50
N THR A 209 -5.70 -19.72 -1.86
CA THR A 209 -6.54 -20.83 -2.35
C THR A 209 -5.93 -21.51 -3.57
N LYS A 210 -5.26 -20.74 -4.44
CA LYS A 210 -4.64 -21.26 -5.65
C LYS A 210 -3.55 -22.30 -5.38
N PHE A 211 -2.78 -22.15 -4.30
CA PHE A 211 -1.81 -23.13 -3.89
C PHE A 211 -2.48 -24.48 -3.52
N CYS A 212 -3.59 -24.43 -2.78
CA CYS A 212 -4.34 -25.64 -2.40
C CYS A 212 -4.95 -26.34 -3.64
N GLU A 213 -5.50 -25.56 -4.59
CA GLU A 213 -6.01 -26.06 -5.86
C GLU A 213 -4.95 -26.77 -6.71
N LEU A 214 -3.71 -26.27 -6.74
CA LEU A 214 -2.61 -26.88 -7.49
C LEU A 214 -2.22 -28.25 -6.96
N LEU A 215 -2.42 -28.49 -5.65
CA LEU A 215 -2.18 -29.78 -5.01
C LEU A 215 -3.36 -30.75 -5.13
N ASP A 216 -4.47 -30.30 -5.73
CA ASP A 216 -5.72 -31.07 -5.89
C ASP A 216 -6.20 -31.70 -4.56
N ARG A 217 -6.18 -30.91 -3.49
CA ARG A 217 -6.62 -31.29 -2.16
C ARG A 217 -7.72 -30.37 -1.65
N ASP A 218 -8.70 -30.94 -1.00
CA ASP A 218 -9.74 -30.22 -0.24
C ASP A 218 -9.12 -29.72 1.09
N MET A 219 -8.26 -28.69 0.96
CA MET A 219 -7.50 -28.09 2.04
C MET A 219 -7.72 -26.58 2.03
N HIS A 220 -7.99 -26.01 3.18
CA HIS A 220 -8.10 -24.55 3.30
C HIS A 220 -6.70 -23.92 3.50
N PRO A 221 -6.44 -22.72 2.93
CA PRO A 221 -5.16 -22.03 3.13
C PRO A 221 -4.77 -21.85 4.61
N ASP A 222 -5.74 -21.64 5.49
CA ASP A 222 -5.50 -21.48 6.93
C ASP A 222 -4.97 -22.75 7.62
N ASP A 223 -5.24 -23.93 7.05
CA ASP A 223 -4.74 -25.21 7.59
C ASP A 223 -3.22 -25.35 7.43
N LEU A 224 -2.63 -24.53 6.56
CA LEU A 224 -1.19 -24.48 6.31
C LEU A 224 -0.44 -23.58 7.28
N PHE A 225 -1.15 -22.72 8.02
CA PHE A 225 -0.53 -21.75 8.92
C PHE A 225 0.31 -22.44 10.00
N GLY A 226 1.56 -21.99 10.15
CA GLY A 226 2.51 -22.52 11.12
C GLY A 226 3.20 -23.83 10.72
N LEU A 227 2.84 -24.44 9.58
CA LEU A 227 3.54 -25.60 9.03
C LEU A 227 4.89 -25.19 8.41
N ASP A 228 5.80 -26.16 8.33
CA ASP A 228 7.06 -26.02 7.60
C ASP A 228 6.90 -26.56 6.19
N ILE A 229 7.37 -25.81 5.18
CA ILE A 229 7.23 -26.25 3.77
C ILE A 229 7.95 -27.57 3.48
N THR A 230 9.04 -27.86 4.20
CA THR A 230 9.76 -29.13 4.03
C THR A 230 8.91 -30.30 4.49
N LEU A 231 8.17 -30.16 5.60
CA LEU A 231 7.20 -31.17 6.05
C LEU A 231 6.05 -31.33 5.07
N LEU A 232 5.56 -30.18 4.53
CA LEU A 232 4.50 -30.21 3.53
C LEU A 232 4.95 -30.92 2.25
N SER A 233 6.20 -30.72 1.81
CA SER A 233 6.76 -31.41 0.64
C SER A 233 6.86 -32.91 0.85
N GLU A 234 7.29 -33.36 2.02
CA GLU A 234 7.33 -34.78 2.38
C GLU A 234 5.93 -35.43 2.36
N GLN A 235 4.92 -34.75 2.86
CA GLN A 235 3.52 -35.22 2.83
C GLN A 235 2.94 -35.29 1.41
N ASN A 236 3.41 -34.45 0.49
CA ASN A 236 2.90 -34.35 -0.87
C ASN A 236 3.82 -34.95 -1.94
N LYS A 237 4.96 -35.52 -1.56
CA LYS A 237 5.93 -36.10 -2.51
C LYS A 237 5.35 -37.16 -3.46
N ASN A 238 4.31 -37.85 -3.03
CA ASN A 238 3.64 -38.86 -3.86
C ASN A 238 2.77 -38.25 -4.98
N LEU A 239 2.59 -36.94 -5.03
CA LEU A 239 1.89 -36.24 -6.11
C LEU A 239 2.82 -35.91 -7.29
N VAL A 240 4.12 -36.07 -7.13
CA VAL A 240 5.13 -35.76 -8.15
C VAL A 240 5.71 -37.03 -8.77
N LYS A 241 6.14 -36.94 -10.03
CA LYS A 241 6.72 -38.09 -10.75
C LYS A 241 8.05 -38.58 -10.15
N ASN A 242 8.87 -37.68 -9.61
CA ASN A 242 10.17 -37.95 -9.03
C ASN A 242 10.23 -37.48 -7.57
N PRO A 243 9.65 -38.24 -6.61
CA PRO A 243 9.49 -37.79 -5.22
C PRO A 243 10.79 -37.41 -4.52
N GLU A 244 11.84 -38.21 -4.69
CA GLU A 244 13.14 -38.01 -4.02
C GLU A 244 13.83 -36.75 -4.55
N LEU A 245 13.89 -36.60 -5.87
CA LEU A 245 14.48 -35.42 -6.51
C LEU A 245 13.73 -34.14 -6.15
N PHE A 246 12.41 -34.20 -5.99
CA PHE A 246 11.58 -33.09 -5.58
C PHE A 246 11.94 -32.61 -4.17
N VAL A 247 11.98 -33.53 -3.19
CA VAL A 247 12.27 -33.19 -1.80
C VAL A 247 13.70 -32.66 -1.65
N GLU A 248 14.66 -33.30 -2.33
CA GLU A 248 16.07 -32.89 -2.32
C GLU A 248 16.23 -31.51 -2.97
N GLY A 249 15.63 -31.30 -4.12
CA GLY A 249 15.67 -29.99 -4.82
C GLY A 249 15.09 -28.85 -3.99
N LEU A 250 13.96 -29.05 -3.31
CA LEU A 250 13.41 -28.06 -2.39
C LEU A 250 14.35 -27.82 -1.20
N ARG A 251 14.97 -28.84 -0.64
CA ARG A 251 15.94 -28.71 0.45
C ARG A 251 17.15 -27.88 0.03
N GLU A 252 17.71 -28.16 -1.15
CA GLU A 252 18.81 -27.35 -1.70
C GLU A 252 18.44 -25.87 -1.88
N ILE A 253 17.25 -25.57 -2.40
CA ILE A 253 16.75 -24.21 -2.56
C ILE A 253 16.73 -23.50 -1.20
N VAL A 254 16.20 -24.17 -0.20
CA VAL A 254 16.09 -23.66 1.17
C VAL A 254 17.47 -23.39 1.80
N GLU A 255 18.43 -24.33 1.61
CA GLU A 255 19.77 -24.22 2.19
C GLU A 255 20.59 -23.08 1.55
N LYS A 256 20.49 -22.91 0.26
CA LYS A 256 21.23 -21.88 -0.49
C LYS A 256 20.78 -20.46 -0.14
N LYS A 257 19.55 -20.24 0.32
CA LYS A 257 18.95 -18.94 0.67
C LYS A 257 19.10 -17.86 -0.40
N VAL A 258 19.20 -18.24 -1.65
CA VAL A 258 19.26 -17.36 -2.81
C VAL A 258 17.99 -17.49 -3.63
N ALA A 259 17.62 -16.43 -4.36
CA ALA A 259 16.46 -16.49 -5.23
C ALA A 259 16.65 -17.58 -6.32
N VAL A 260 15.62 -18.38 -6.54
CA VAL A 260 15.56 -19.40 -7.60
C VAL A 260 14.32 -19.14 -8.45
N PHE A 261 14.49 -19.13 -9.76
CA PHE A 261 13.41 -18.90 -10.71
C PHE A 261 13.32 -20.01 -11.72
N GLY A 262 12.10 -20.40 -12.10
CA GLY A 262 11.85 -21.33 -13.18
C GLY A 262 12.19 -22.78 -12.87
N ALA A 263 12.34 -23.16 -11.60
CA ALA A 263 12.38 -24.58 -11.22
C ALA A 263 11.04 -25.23 -11.60
N GLN A 264 11.07 -26.51 -12.04
CA GLN A 264 9.88 -27.19 -12.55
C GLN A 264 9.68 -28.52 -11.85
N ILE A 265 8.42 -28.83 -11.56
CA ILE A 265 8.00 -30.12 -11.01
C ILE A 265 6.98 -30.74 -11.97
N GLU A 266 7.15 -31.99 -12.31
CA GLU A 266 6.16 -32.78 -13.04
C GLU A 266 5.30 -33.58 -12.05
N MET A 267 3.98 -33.28 -12.10
CA MET A 267 2.99 -33.98 -11.28
C MET A 267 2.58 -35.31 -11.94
N ILE A 268 2.08 -36.27 -11.14
CA ILE A 268 1.59 -37.57 -11.64
C ILE A 268 0.38 -37.38 -12.55
N ASP A 269 -0.48 -36.38 -12.30
CA ASP A 269 -1.65 -36.05 -13.14
C ASP A 269 -1.28 -35.44 -14.49
N GLY A 270 0.02 -35.22 -14.75
CA GLY A 270 0.53 -34.64 -15.98
C GLY A 270 0.62 -33.12 -16.00
N LYS A 271 0.29 -32.44 -14.90
CA LYS A 271 0.58 -31.01 -14.73
C LYS A 271 2.08 -30.78 -14.59
N VAL A 272 2.52 -29.60 -15.04
CA VAL A 272 3.89 -29.11 -14.83
C VAL A 272 3.77 -27.83 -14.02
N ILE A 273 4.34 -27.82 -12.82
CA ILE A 273 4.31 -26.68 -11.90
C ILE A 273 5.67 -25.99 -11.94
N GLY A 274 5.65 -24.70 -12.30
CA GLY A 274 6.81 -23.81 -12.18
C GLY A 274 6.91 -23.28 -10.77
N ILE A 275 8.11 -23.30 -10.17
CA ILE A 275 8.38 -22.83 -8.81
C ILE A 275 9.37 -21.69 -8.88
N ASN A 276 9.06 -20.60 -8.15
CA ASN A 276 10.04 -19.59 -7.82
C ASN A 276 10.14 -19.44 -6.31
N TYR A 277 11.33 -19.15 -5.84
CA TYR A 277 11.66 -18.90 -4.46
C TYR A 277 12.42 -17.59 -4.34
N THR A 278 11.99 -16.74 -3.42
CA THR A 278 12.61 -15.43 -3.22
C THR A 278 12.73 -15.14 -1.72
N PRO A 279 13.95 -14.97 -1.18
CA PRO A 279 14.14 -14.51 0.19
C PRO A 279 13.73 -13.05 0.33
N ILE A 280 13.01 -12.74 1.40
CA ILE A 280 12.58 -11.37 1.74
C ILE A 280 13.62 -10.80 2.71
N ILE A 281 14.33 -9.77 2.27
CA ILE A 281 15.35 -9.09 3.07
C ILE A 281 14.91 -7.64 3.28
N LEU A 282 14.84 -7.22 4.54
CA LEU A 282 14.57 -5.84 4.95
C LEU A 282 15.67 -5.38 5.91
N ASP A 283 16.31 -4.24 5.62
CA ASP A 283 17.41 -3.69 6.40
C ASP A 283 18.56 -4.71 6.64
N GLY A 284 18.86 -5.53 5.62
CA GLY A 284 19.89 -6.57 5.69
C GLY A 284 19.55 -7.79 6.55
N LYS A 285 18.33 -7.89 7.05
CA LYS A 285 17.84 -9.04 7.84
C LYS A 285 16.81 -9.82 7.05
N SER A 286 16.89 -11.15 7.13
CA SER A 286 15.84 -12.02 6.58
C SER A 286 14.53 -11.77 7.33
N LYS A 287 13.45 -11.60 6.58
CA LYS A 287 12.07 -11.43 7.06
C LYS A 287 11.16 -12.57 6.61
N GLY A 288 11.75 -13.57 5.99
CA GLY A 288 11.04 -14.73 5.51
C GLY A 288 11.31 -15.03 4.05
N PHE A 289 10.45 -15.84 3.45
CA PHE A 289 10.66 -16.38 2.12
C PHE A 289 9.33 -16.48 1.38
N LEU A 290 9.35 -16.06 0.11
CA LEU A 290 8.20 -16.15 -0.77
C LEU A 290 8.39 -17.28 -1.77
N TRP A 291 7.40 -18.17 -1.84
CA TRP A 291 7.28 -19.20 -2.86
C TRP A 291 6.11 -18.89 -3.78
N THR A 292 6.32 -19.08 -5.07
CA THR A 292 5.23 -19.03 -6.05
C THR A 292 5.19 -20.32 -6.86
N PHE A 293 3.99 -20.83 -7.08
CA PHE A 293 3.71 -22.05 -7.80
C PHE A 293 2.76 -21.74 -8.95
N THR A 294 3.17 -21.99 -10.18
CA THR A 294 2.37 -21.65 -11.36
C THR A 294 2.20 -22.88 -12.24
N ASP A 295 0.97 -23.19 -12.64
CA ASP A 295 0.74 -24.21 -13.65
C ASP A 295 1.20 -23.71 -15.03
N ILE A 296 2.30 -24.30 -15.50
CA ILE A 296 2.91 -23.98 -16.81
C ILE A 296 2.68 -25.10 -17.83
N THR A 297 1.72 -25.97 -17.58
CA THR A 297 1.44 -27.15 -18.43
C THR A 297 1.13 -26.78 -19.87
N LEU A 298 0.27 -25.80 -20.05
CA LEU A 298 -0.13 -25.33 -21.40
C LEU A 298 1.04 -24.67 -22.12
N GLU A 299 1.79 -23.82 -21.43
CA GLU A 299 2.98 -23.17 -21.98
C GLU A 299 4.02 -24.21 -22.44
N LYS A 300 4.30 -25.18 -21.59
CA LYS A 300 5.24 -26.27 -21.90
C LYS A 300 4.78 -27.11 -23.10
N LYS A 301 3.49 -27.50 -23.14
CA LYS A 301 2.91 -28.21 -24.27
C LYS A 301 2.98 -27.41 -25.57
N TYR A 302 2.69 -26.13 -25.52
CA TYR A 302 2.77 -25.25 -26.68
C TYR A 302 4.20 -25.17 -27.21
N ASN A 303 5.18 -24.93 -26.33
CA ASN A 303 6.58 -24.84 -26.72
C ASN A 303 7.09 -26.15 -27.34
N LEU A 304 6.77 -27.30 -26.73
CA LEU A 304 7.12 -28.61 -27.28
C LEU A 304 6.45 -28.86 -28.64
N SER A 305 5.18 -28.48 -28.80
CA SER A 305 4.48 -28.59 -30.07
C SER A 305 5.12 -27.73 -31.16
N LEU A 306 5.52 -26.49 -30.80
CA LEU A 306 6.20 -25.59 -31.73
C LEU A 306 7.57 -26.14 -32.16
N GLU A 307 8.35 -26.70 -31.22
CA GLU A 307 9.62 -27.35 -31.53
C GLU A 307 9.42 -28.58 -32.45
N ALA A 308 8.43 -29.41 -32.12
CA ALA A 308 8.10 -30.57 -32.95
C ALA A 308 7.67 -30.14 -34.39
N GLN A 309 6.90 -29.06 -34.50
CA GLN A 309 6.55 -28.52 -35.84
C GLN A 309 7.77 -28.00 -36.59
N LYS A 310 8.67 -27.24 -35.92
CA LYS A 310 9.92 -26.76 -36.51
C LYS A 310 10.78 -27.92 -37.05
N LEU A 311 10.97 -28.95 -36.23
CA LEU A 311 11.71 -30.16 -36.61
C LEU A 311 11.06 -30.88 -37.78
N LYS A 312 9.73 -31.02 -37.76
CA LYS A 312 8.97 -31.60 -38.87
C LYS A 312 9.16 -30.82 -40.19
N PHE A 313 9.04 -29.49 -40.14
CA PHE A 313 9.27 -28.68 -41.34
C PHE A 313 10.70 -28.76 -41.81
N SER A 314 11.69 -28.70 -40.93
CA SER A 314 13.10 -28.87 -41.28
C SER A 314 13.37 -30.23 -41.96
N SER A 315 12.77 -31.33 -41.42
CA SER A 315 12.89 -32.66 -42.01
C SER A 315 12.24 -32.75 -43.41
N ILE A 316 11.07 -32.11 -43.59
CA ILE A 316 10.40 -32.08 -44.90
C ILE A 316 11.30 -31.35 -45.91
N ILE A 317 11.81 -30.17 -45.58
CA ILE A 317 12.69 -29.35 -46.45
C ILE A 317 13.98 -30.13 -46.78
N ALA A 318 14.59 -30.78 -45.77
CA ALA A 318 15.84 -31.54 -46.00
C ALA A 318 15.67 -32.75 -46.88
N ASN A 319 14.50 -33.43 -46.84
CA ASN A 319 14.23 -34.63 -47.64
C ASN A 319 13.50 -34.38 -48.95
N MET A 320 13.21 -33.11 -49.27
CA MET A 320 12.65 -32.76 -50.59
C MET A 320 13.73 -32.91 -51.67
N ASN A 321 13.43 -33.71 -52.72
CA ASN A 321 14.28 -33.79 -53.91
C ASN A 321 14.07 -32.62 -54.89
N LEU A 322 13.61 -31.48 -54.33
CA LEU A 322 13.38 -30.24 -55.06
C LEU A 322 14.24 -29.15 -54.40
N GLY A 323 14.89 -28.35 -55.21
CA GLY A 323 15.64 -27.21 -54.71
C GLY A 323 14.69 -26.15 -54.11
N LEU A 324 14.93 -25.71 -52.89
CA LEU A 324 14.17 -24.64 -52.23
C LEU A 324 15.10 -23.46 -51.97
N VAL A 325 14.62 -22.26 -52.36
CA VAL A 325 15.30 -21.00 -52.12
C VAL A 325 14.28 -19.99 -51.58
N GLU A 326 14.60 -19.31 -50.52
CA GLU A 326 13.88 -18.14 -50.02
C GLU A 326 14.74 -16.89 -50.26
N VAL A 327 14.13 -15.84 -50.78
CA VAL A 327 14.77 -14.53 -50.98
C VAL A 327 13.95 -13.42 -50.35
N ASN A 328 14.61 -12.33 -49.94
CA ASN A 328 13.93 -11.10 -49.52
C ASN A 328 13.46 -10.27 -50.75
N ASN A 329 12.83 -9.11 -50.49
CA ASN A 329 12.36 -8.21 -51.56
C ASN A 329 13.49 -7.60 -52.41
N ASP A 330 14.74 -7.64 -51.96
CA ASP A 330 15.94 -7.21 -52.67
C ASP A 330 16.64 -8.33 -53.46
N ASP A 331 15.98 -9.51 -53.56
CA ASP A 331 16.47 -10.74 -54.19
C ASP A 331 17.69 -11.37 -53.51
N GLU A 332 17.93 -11.03 -52.23
CA GLU A 332 19.00 -11.63 -51.42
C GLU A 332 18.54 -12.97 -50.88
N ILE A 333 19.36 -14.00 -51.00
CA ILE A 333 19.06 -15.36 -50.58
C ILE A 333 19.13 -15.48 -49.07
N LEU A 334 18.01 -15.85 -48.44
CA LEU A 334 17.87 -15.99 -46.98
C LEU A 334 17.95 -17.45 -46.50
N LEU A 335 17.46 -18.38 -47.34
CA LEU A 335 17.41 -19.80 -47.03
C LEU A 335 17.54 -20.65 -48.29
N ILE A 336 18.27 -21.75 -48.17
CA ILE A 336 18.45 -22.75 -49.23
C ILE A 336 18.43 -24.14 -48.61
N ASN A 337 17.92 -25.12 -49.36
CA ASN A 337 18.04 -26.52 -48.91
C ASN A 337 19.19 -27.24 -49.66
N GLN A 338 19.55 -28.43 -49.15
CA GLN A 338 20.62 -29.24 -49.75
C GLN A 338 20.38 -29.59 -51.22
N SER A 339 19.14 -29.91 -51.60
CA SER A 339 18.80 -30.25 -52.99
C SER A 339 19.08 -29.08 -53.94
N PHE A 340 18.90 -27.83 -53.54
CA PHE A 340 19.28 -26.69 -54.36
C PHE A 340 20.80 -26.53 -54.47
N LEU A 341 21.55 -26.80 -53.40
CA LEU A 341 23.02 -26.82 -53.44
C LEU A 341 23.52 -27.87 -54.43
N ASP A 342 22.94 -29.08 -54.36
CA ASP A 342 23.30 -30.21 -55.26
C ASP A 342 22.96 -29.88 -56.71
N MET A 343 21.80 -29.29 -56.99
CA MET A 343 21.36 -28.87 -58.33
C MET A 343 22.22 -27.74 -58.92
N SER A 344 22.56 -26.77 -58.11
CA SER A 344 23.29 -25.56 -58.52
C SER A 344 24.79 -25.74 -58.55
N GLY A 345 25.31 -26.68 -57.70
CA GLY A 345 26.73 -26.94 -57.55
C GLY A 345 27.49 -25.90 -56.71
N TYR A 346 26.78 -24.93 -56.10
CA TYR A 346 27.36 -23.93 -55.22
C TYR A 346 27.30 -24.41 -53.78
N SER A 347 28.19 -23.90 -52.90
CA SER A 347 28.09 -24.08 -51.46
C SER A 347 27.11 -23.07 -50.84
N GLU A 348 26.63 -23.37 -49.66
CA GLU A 348 25.75 -22.48 -48.91
C GLU A 348 26.41 -21.11 -48.63
N GLU A 349 27.68 -21.09 -48.31
CA GLU A 349 28.46 -19.88 -48.04
C GLU A 349 28.61 -18.97 -49.25
N GLU A 350 28.55 -19.53 -50.46
CA GLU A 350 28.62 -18.79 -51.73
C GLU A 350 27.25 -18.20 -52.13
N LEU A 351 26.17 -18.67 -51.54
CA LEU A 351 24.82 -18.28 -51.94
C LEU A 351 24.11 -17.41 -50.90
N LEU A 352 24.26 -17.69 -49.61
CA LEU A 352 23.59 -16.94 -48.56
C LEU A 352 24.00 -15.47 -48.54
N GLY A 353 22.98 -14.57 -48.51
CA GLY A 353 23.18 -13.13 -48.54
C GLY A 353 23.49 -12.53 -49.91
N GLU A 354 23.74 -13.37 -50.92
CA GLU A 354 23.97 -12.92 -52.29
C GLU A 354 22.68 -12.79 -53.07
N LYS A 355 22.69 -11.99 -54.12
CA LYS A 355 21.53 -11.80 -55.01
C LYS A 355 21.35 -12.98 -55.96
N ALA A 356 20.20 -13.65 -55.86
CA ALA A 356 19.91 -14.86 -56.65
C ALA A 356 20.06 -14.63 -58.16
N ASN A 357 19.61 -13.48 -58.67
CA ASN A 357 19.72 -13.11 -60.09
C ASN A 357 21.18 -12.96 -60.57
N ARG A 358 22.12 -12.57 -59.69
CA ARG A 358 23.53 -12.38 -60.05
C ARG A 358 24.30 -13.69 -60.18
N ILE A 359 23.98 -14.65 -59.32
CA ILE A 359 24.74 -15.91 -59.26
C ILE A 359 24.24 -16.89 -60.33
N LEU A 360 22.93 -16.98 -60.46
CA LEU A 360 22.31 -17.98 -61.37
C LEU A 360 22.28 -17.54 -62.79
N PHE A 361 22.42 -16.22 -63.13
CA PHE A 361 22.32 -15.63 -64.46
C PHE A 361 23.51 -14.72 -64.75
N LYS A 362 24.61 -15.32 -65.20
CA LYS A 362 25.85 -14.58 -65.55
C LYS A 362 25.78 -13.84 -66.88
N GLU A 363 24.80 -14.12 -67.72
CA GLU A 363 24.67 -13.49 -69.05
C GLU A 363 23.55 -12.43 -69.06
N LYS A 364 23.86 -11.27 -69.64
CA LYS A 364 22.90 -10.17 -69.83
C LYS A 364 21.76 -10.64 -70.73
N GLY A 365 20.59 -10.92 -70.21
CA GLY A 365 19.44 -11.14 -71.06
C GLY A 365 18.14 -11.63 -70.41
N ASP A 366 18.16 -12.33 -69.32
CA ASP A 366 16.91 -12.88 -68.80
C ASP A 366 16.26 -11.99 -67.71
N ASN A 367 15.46 -11.03 -68.21
CA ASN A 367 14.57 -10.21 -67.39
C ASN A 367 13.44 -11.02 -66.72
N ILE A 368 13.37 -12.34 -66.94
CA ILE A 368 12.27 -13.19 -66.46
C ILE A 368 12.19 -13.18 -64.96
N ILE A 369 13.28 -13.41 -64.23
CA ILE A 369 13.26 -13.43 -62.75
C ILE A 369 12.85 -12.08 -62.18
N LEU A 370 13.43 -10.99 -62.69
CA LEU A 370 13.08 -9.63 -62.23
C LEU A 370 11.60 -9.32 -62.49
N GLN A 371 11.05 -9.77 -63.59
CA GLN A 371 9.65 -9.62 -63.95
C GLN A 371 8.77 -10.49 -63.02
N GLN A 372 9.15 -11.74 -62.80
CA GLN A 372 8.43 -12.64 -61.89
C GLN A 372 8.50 -12.20 -60.43
N ASN A 373 9.64 -11.67 -59.96
CA ASN A 373 9.76 -11.08 -58.63
C ASN A 373 8.83 -9.88 -58.47
N LYS A 374 8.70 -9.01 -59.47
CA LYS A 374 7.76 -7.89 -59.44
C LYS A 374 6.30 -8.34 -59.32
N GLN A 375 5.91 -9.42 -60.00
CA GLN A 375 4.56 -9.99 -59.91
C GLN A 375 4.30 -10.55 -58.51
N ARG A 376 5.29 -11.16 -57.85
CA ARG A 376 5.16 -11.66 -56.48
C ARG A 376 4.98 -10.55 -55.45
N LEU A 377 5.50 -9.35 -55.67
CA LEU A 377 5.24 -8.20 -54.83
C LEU A 377 3.76 -7.76 -54.84
N THR A 378 2.97 -8.20 -55.83
CA THR A 378 1.51 -7.99 -55.89
C THR A 378 0.71 -9.13 -55.26
N GLY A 379 1.38 -10.16 -54.71
CA GLY A 379 0.74 -11.30 -54.06
C GLY A 379 0.50 -12.51 -54.97
N ASP A 380 0.94 -12.48 -56.20
CA ASP A 380 0.71 -13.56 -57.19
C ASP A 380 1.78 -14.65 -57.06
N SER A 381 1.35 -15.91 -57.11
CA SER A 381 2.23 -17.08 -57.27
C SER A 381 2.33 -17.40 -58.76
N ASN A 382 3.50 -17.85 -59.20
CA ASN A 382 3.74 -18.18 -60.60
C ASN A 382 4.66 -19.38 -60.78
N SER A 383 4.60 -19.98 -61.95
CA SER A 383 5.51 -21.05 -62.36
C SER A 383 6.05 -20.74 -63.76
N TYR A 384 7.33 -20.95 -63.96
CA TYR A 384 8.03 -20.64 -65.19
C TYR A 384 9.26 -21.54 -65.37
N GLU A 385 9.69 -21.74 -66.60
CA GLU A 385 10.90 -22.46 -66.85
C GLU A 385 12.08 -21.51 -67.08
N LEU A 386 13.23 -21.94 -66.53
CA LEU A 386 14.48 -21.21 -66.63
C LEU A 386 15.60 -22.08 -67.26
N LYS A 387 16.37 -21.53 -68.11
CA LYS A 387 17.65 -22.07 -68.49
C LYS A 387 18.74 -21.42 -67.65
N VAL A 388 19.34 -22.19 -66.79
CA VAL A 388 20.37 -21.73 -65.82
C VAL A 388 21.71 -22.38 -66.14
N LYS A 389 22.78 -21.77 -65.67
CA LYS A 389 24.11 -22.33 -65.74
C LYS A 389 24.60 -22.61 -64.33
N ASN A 390 24.87 -23.89 -64.04
CA ASN A 390 25.37 -24.28 -62.70
C ASN A 390 26.86 -23.84 -62.52
N LYS A 391 27.42 -24.05 -61.35
CA LYS A 391 28.80 -23.66 -61.02
C LYS A 391 29.82 -24.32 -61.97
N ASN A 392 29.56 -25.51 -62.45
CA ASN A 392 30.41 -26.25 -63.41
C ASN A 392 30.27 -25.78 -64.85
N ASN A 393 29.54 -24.68 -65.10
CA ASN A 393 29.25 -24.16 -66.43
C ASN A 393 28.34 -25.08 -67.32
N GLU A 394 27.63 -26.03 -66.71
CA GLU A 394 26.66 -26.89 -67.40
C GLU A 394 25.32 -26.17 -67.53
N PHE A 395 24.67 -26.25 -68.69
CA PHE A 395 23.31 -25.74 -68.88
C PHE A 395 22.30 -26.71 -68.26
N LYS A 396 21.43 -26.21 -67.44
CA LYS A 396 20.33 -26.91 -66.77
C LYS A 396 19.01 -26.22 -67.15
N HIS A 397 17.95 -27.02 -67.23
CA HIS A 397 16.60 -26.53 -67.42
C HIS A 397 15.85 -26.73 -66.06
N TRP A 398 15.42 -25.66 -65.48
CA TRP A 398 14.71 -25.72 -64.20
C TRP A 398 13.27 -25.22 -64.38
N LEU A 399 12.31 -25.98 -63.90
CA LEU A 399 10.96 -25.53 -63.65
C LEU A 399 10.91 -24.92 -62.23
N VAL A 400 10.57 -23.65 -62.14
CA VAL A 400 10.50 -22.90 -60.88
C VAL A 400 9.05 -22.60 -60.57
N SER A 401 8.61 -22.94 -59.39
CA SER A 401 7.31 -22.55 -58.83
C SER A 401 7.57 -21.66 -57.62
N ALA A 402 7.12 -20.42 -57.63
CA ALA A 402 7.42 -19.47 -56.57
C ALA A 402 6.18 -18.71 -56.08
N ALA A 403 6.19 -18.43 -54.80
CA ALA A 403 5.11 -17.73 -54.08
C ALA A 403 5.67 -16.63 -53.17
N PRO A 404 4.89 -15.58 -52.89
CA PRO A 404 5.26 -14.57 -51.90
C PRO A 404 5.46 -15.17 -50.49
N SER A 405 6.47 -14.65 -49.79
CA SER A 405 6.67 -14.92 -48.36
C SER A 405 6.12 -13.74 -47.53
N TYR A 406 5.36 -14.02 -46.46
CA TYR A 406 4.67 -13.02 -45.67
C TYR A 406 5.22 -12.98 -44.24
N ASN A 407 5.27 -11.78 -43.65
CA ASN A 407 5.51 -11.62 -42.23
C ASN A 407 4.23 -11.89 -41.40
N LEU A 408 4.32 -11.80 -40.08
CA LEU A 408 3.19 -11.98 -39.17
C LEU A 408 2.10 -10.91 -39.31
N LEU A 409 2.39 -9.78 -39.95
CA LEU A 409 1.44 -8.69 -40.20
C LEU A 409 0.73 -8.82 -41.53
N GLY A 410 1.13 -9.82 -42.35
CA GLY A 410 0.60 -10.06 -43.70
C GLY A 410 1.28 -9.25 -44.82
N ASP A 411 2.39 -8.57 -44.51
CA ASP A 411 3.16 -7.86 -45.54
C ASP A 411 4.07 -8.82 -46.29
N ILE A 412 4.26 -8.59 -47.60
CA ILE A 412 5.18 -9.37 -48.43
C ILE A 412 6.61 -8.96 -48.10
N VAL A 413 7.40 -9.88 -47.57
CA VAL A 413 8.80 -9.67 -47.16
C VAL A 413 9.80 -10.34 -48.10
N GLY A 414 9.32 -11.13 -49.07
CA GLY A 414 10.16 -11.84 -50.00
C GLY A 414 9.40 -12.86 -50.81
N SER A 415 10.07 -13.91 -51.26
CA SER A 415 9.45 -15.03 -51.98
C SER A 415 10.19 -16.35 -51.73
N ILE A 416 9.44 -17.43 -51.79
CA ILE A 416 9.94 -18.82 -51.71
C ILE A 416 9.79 -19.44 -53.11
N GLY A 417 10.89 -19.96 -53.65
CA GLY A 417 10.92 -20.67 -54.91
C GLY A 417 11.25 -22.14 -54.74
N ILE A 418 10.48 -23.01 -55.37
CA ILE A 418 10.75 -24.46 -55.49
C ILE A 418 11.24 -24.71 -56.91
N HIS A 419 12.38 -25.41 -57.03
CA HIS A 419 13.10 -25.66 -58.28
C HIS A 419 13.15 -27.14 -58.56
N LEU A 420 12.74 -27.55 -59.72
CA LEU A 420 12.83 -28.92 -60.25
C LEU A 420 13.78 -28.93 -61.46
N ASP A 421 14.82 -29.76 -61.44
CA ASP A 421 15.67 -29.99 -62.62
C ASP A 421 14.93 -30.87 -63.63
N ILE A 422 14.57 -30.30 -64.77
CA ILE A 422 13.89 -30.97 -65.92
C ILE A 422 14.84 -31.17 -67.07
N THR A 423 16.16 -31.10 -66.89
CA THR A 423 17.18 -31.22 -67.98
C THR A 423 17.13 -32.53 -68.69
N ALA A 424 16.75 -33.61 -68.00
CA ALA A 424 16.71 -34.98 -68.53
C ALA A 424 15.30 -35.43 -69.01
N LEU A 425 14.28 -34.56 -68.75
CA LEU A 425 12.91 -34.78 -69.23
C LEU A 425 12.73 -34.18 -70.58
#